data_13763818ce44325d94208c6eb9d86bfb
#
_entry.id   13763818ce44325d94208c6eb9d86bfb
#
_cell.length_a   1.000
_cell.length_b   1.000
_cell.length_c   1.000
_cell.angle_alpha   90.00
_cell.angle_beta   90.00
_cell.angle_gamma   90.00
#
_symmetry.space_group_name_H-M   'P 1'
#
loop_
_entity.id
_entity.type
_entity.pdbx_description
1 polymer ?
#
loop_
_entity_poly.entity_id
_entity_poly.type
_entity_poly.pdbx_seq_one_letter_code
_entity_poly.pdbx_strand_id
1 'polypeptide(L)' 'MVSWVEPLEGVCPTTHPIKAKLGSRVFRKPGMPLYESSKPDRCYASEGAARRAGFNEAQR' A
#
# COMPACT_ATOMS: atom_id res chain seq x y z
N MET A 1 6.60 14.59 -7.89
CA MET A 1 5.15 14.38 -7.92
C MET A 1 4.75 13.31 -6.91
N VAL A 2 3.66 13.58 -6.20
CA VAL A 2 3.15 12.60 -5.23
C VAL A 2 2.39 11.51 -5.98
N SER A 3 2.81 10.26 -5.78
CA SER A 3 2.17 9.13 -6.45
C SER A 3 1.35 8.29 -5.47
N TRP A 4 1.08 8.83 -4.30
CA TRP A 4 0.30 8.11 -3.29
C TRP A 4 -0.72 9.04 -2.65
N VAL A 5 -1.73 8.45 -2.01
CA VAL A 5 -2.73 9.19 -1.26
C VAL A 5 -2.81 8.63 0.16
N GLU A 6 -3.32 9.44 1.08
CA GLU A 6 -3.50 8.98 2.44
C GLU A 6 -4.74 8.06 2.52
N PRO A 7 -4.66 7.01 3.33
CA PRO A 7 -5.82 6.15 3.52
C PRO A 7 -6.91 6.90 4.29
N LEU A 8 -8.16 6.55 4.00
CA LEU A 8 -9.29 7.12 4.71
C LEU A 8 -9.80 6.07 5.68
N GLU A 9 -9.64 6.34 6.98
CA GLU A 9 -10.07 5.43 8.04
C GLU A 9 -9.49 4.02 7.86
N GLY A 10 -8.23 3.97 7.45
CA GLY A 10 -7.53 2.70 7.26
C GLY A 10 -7.84 1.99 5.96
N VAL A 11 -8.59 2.65 5.07
CA VAL A 11 -9.01 2.04 3.79
C VAL A 11 -8.39 2.80 2.63
N CYS A 12 -7.81 2.07 1.68
CA CYS A 12 -7.29 2.66 0.46
C CYS A 12 -8.41 2.79 -0.57
N PRO A 13 -8.47 3.92 -1.29
CA PRO A 13 -9.47 4.07 -2.35
C PRO A 13 -9.20 3.12 -3.51
N THR A 14 -10.23 2.85 -4.32
CA THR A 14 -10.09 1.93 -5.44
C THR A 14 -9.07 2.40 -6.47
N THR A 15 -8.84 3.71 -6.56
CA THR A 15 -7.85 4.26 -7.48
C THR A 15 -6.41 4.04 -7.01
N HIS A 16 -6.24 3.80 -5.71
CA HIS A 16 -4.91 3.58 -5.10
C HIS A 16 -5.01 2.38 -4.16
N PRO A 17 -5.15 1.16 -4.71
CA PRO A 17 -5.44 -0.01 -3.87
C PRO A 17 -4.25 -0.62 -3.14
N ILE A 18 -3.04 -0.18 -3.44
CA ILE A 18 -1.85 -0.78 -2.85
C ILE A 18 -1.60 -0.18 -1.46
N LYS A 19 -1.65 -1.03 -0.44
CA LYS A 19 -1.43 -0.61 0.94
C LYS A 19 0.05 -0.69 1.28
N ALA A 20 0.62 0.41 1.73
CA ALA A 20 2.04 0.48 2.08
C ALA A 20 2.22 0.84 3.54
N LYS A 21 3.16 0.17 4.19
CA LYS A 21 3.49 0.38 5.60
C LYS A 21 4.87 1.02 5.72
N LEU A 22 4.94 2.18 6.37
CA LEU A 22 6.21 2.87 6.53
C LEU A 22 7.16 2.16 7.50
N GLY A 23 6.61 1.61 8.57
CA GLY A 23 7.44 0.98 9.58
C GLY A 23 8.24 -0.21 9.07
N SER A 24 7.59 -1.08 8.30
CA SER A 24 8.22 -2.28 7.77
C SER A 24 8.69 -2.12 6.32
N ARG A 25 8.31 -1.01 5.68
CA ARG A 25 8.66 -0.72 4.29
C ARG A 25 8.17 -1.79 3.33
N VAL A 26 6.98 -2.30 3.57
CA VAL A 26 6.37 -3.30 2.69
C VAL A 26 5.04 -2.79 2.17
N PHE A 27 4.63 -3.32 1.02
CA PHE A 27 3.31 -3.04 0.47
C PHE A 27 2.55 -4.35 0.27
N ARG A 28 1.22 -4.24 0.30
CA ARG A 28 0.33 -5.36 0.01
C ARG A 28 -0.66 -4.95 -1.06
N LYS A 29 -0.95 -5.86 -1.96
CA LYS A 29 -1.93 -5.62 -3.01
C LYS A 29 -3.21 -6.41 -2.70
N PRO A 30 -4.34 -6.04 -3.30
CA PRO A 30 -5.60 -6.76 -3.09
C PRO A 30 -5.43 -8.24 -3.42
N GLY A 31 -6.01 -9.10 -2.59
CA GLY A 31 -5.91 -10.53 -2.76
C GLY A 31 -4.80 -11.18 -1.94
N MET A 32 -3.89 -10.40 -1.38
CA MET A 32 -2.86 -10.97 -0.52
C MET A 32 -3.45 -11.34 0.85
N PRO A 33 -2.87 -12.35 1.53
CA PRO A 33 -3.45 -12.87 2.77
C PRO A 33 -3.74 -11.87 3.86
N LEU A 34 -2.92 -10.89 4.08
CA LEU A 34 -3.14 -9.94 5.17
C LEU A 34 -3.59 -8.57 4.68
N TYR A 35 -4.03 -8.49 3.42
CA TYR A 35 -4.42 -7.20 2.85
C TYR A 35 -5.56 -6.56 3.64
N GLU A 36 -6.62 -7.30 3.89
CA GLU A 36 -7.82 -6.75 4.54
C GLU A 36 -7.56 -6.31 5.98
N SER A 37 -6.70 -7.00 6.69
CA SER A 37 -6.40 -6.66 8.08
C SER A 37 -5.27 -5.65 8.22
N SER A 38 -4.58 -5.33 7.16
CA SER A 38 -3.47 -4.37 7.21
C SER A 38 -4.02 -2.95 7.24
N LYS A 39 -3.45 -2.12 8.11
CA LYS A 39 -3.76 -0.69 8.15
C LYS A 39 -2.63 0.05 7.47
N PRO A 40 -2.88 0.63 6.29
CA PRO A 40 -1.81 1.27 5.54
C PRO A 40 -1.45 2.64 6.10
N ASP A 41 -0.20 3.03 5.87
CA ASP A 41 0.23 4.40 6.12
C ASP A 41 0.08 5.22 4.84
N ARG A 42 0.19 4.56 3.68
CA ARG A 42 0.02 5.18 2.37
C ARG A 42 -0.68 4.25 1.42
N CYS A 43 -1.34 4.81 0.43
CA CYS A 43 -1.98 4.04 -0.62
C CYS A 43 -1.36 4.42 -1.96
N TYR A 44 -0.90 3.45 -2.71
CA TYR A 44 -0.28 3.68 -4.02
C TYR A 44 -1.16 3.16 -5.14
N ALA A 45 -1.04 3.77 -6.30
CA ALA A 45 -1.87 3.40 -7.45
C ALA A 45 -1.49 2.05 -8.03
N SER A 46 -0.22 1.66 -7.92
CA SER A 46 0.26 0.40 -8.49
C SER A 46 1.44 -0.12 -7.68
N GLU A 47 1.77 -1.40 -7.91
CA GLU A 47 2.96 -2.00 -7.30
C GLU A 47 4.22 -1.26 -7.72
N GLY A 48 4.29 -0.87 -8.99
CA GLY A 48 5.44 -0.13 -9.49
C GLY A 48 5.64 1.18 -8.75
N ALA A 49 4.54 1.90 -8.47
CA ALA A 49 4.62 3.14 -7.72
C ALA A 49 5.15 2.90 -6.31
N ALA A 50 4.68 1.84 -5.65
CA ALA A 50 5.16 1.51 -4.32
C ALA A 50 6.64 1.13 -4.32
N ARG A 51 7.06 0.34 -5.31
CA ARG A 51 8.48 -0.06 -5.41
C ARG A 51 9.38 1.16 -5.64
N ARG A 52 8.94 2.09 -6.46
CA ARG A 52 9.70 3.32 -6.72
C ARG A 52 9.85 4.16 -5.47
N ALA A 53 8.89 4.07 -4.57
CA ALA A 53 8.93 4.81 -3.31
C ALA A 53 9.78 4.12 -2.25
N GLY A 54 10.35 2.95 -2.56
CA GLY A 54 11.23 2.25 -1.64
C GLY A 54 10.58 1.14 -0.84
N PHE A 55 9.37 0.73 -1.22
CA PHE A 55 8.68 -0.36 -0.53
C PHE A 55 8.95 -1.69 -1.21
N ASN A 56 8.93 -2.75 -0.43
CA ASN A 56 9.10 -4.11 -0.93
C ASN A 56 7.77 -4.86 -0.78
N GLU A 57 7.55 -5.84 -1.64
CA GLU A 57 6.32 -6.63 -1.57
C GLU A 57 6.34 -7.47 -0.28
N ALA A 58 5.24 -7.41 0.46
CA ALA A 58 5.11 -8.21 1.67
C ALA A 58 5.02 -9.68 1.27
N GLN A 59 5.60 -10.55 2.11
CA GLN A 59 5.60 -11.97 1.82
C GLN A 59 4.37 -12.69 2.36
N ARG A 60 3.54 -11.96 3.11
CA ARG A 60 2.29 -12.49 3.63
C ARG A 60 1.20 -11.47 3.51
#